data_366fc1076fc96224251c7efae6026c63
#
_entry.id   366fc1076fc96224251c7efae6026c63
#
_cell.length_a   1.000
_cell.length_b   1.000
_cell.length_c   1.000
_cell.angle_alpha   90.00
_cell.angle_beta   90.00
_cell.angle_gamma   90.00
#
_symmetry.space_group_name_H-M   'P 1'
#
loop_
_entity.id
_entity.type
_entity.pdbx_description
1 polymer ?
#
loop_
_entity_poly.entity_id
_entity_poly.type
_entity_poly.pdbx_seq_one_letter_code
_entity_poly.pdbx_strand_id
1 'polypeptide(L)'
;ADVRVHLSGHMHIQHIQKQEGMTDIATSSLSVSPLQYGLITLDEDRTLHYQTQRLDDPELKTKAKQCFEQTTRRQVQRDLTDVTLPPQEKAAMIELAVMMNNEIFDGTLADNSAAILQDPAWLLWKNQAKSLFFSQYLQAMAEEAQLNQNEITLALR
;
A
#
# COMPACT_ATOMS: atom_id res chain seq x y z
N ALA A 1 -11.49 25.92 13.96
CA ALA A 1 -10.11 25.76 13.46
C ALA A 1 -10.21 25.04 12.12
N ASP A 2 -9.54 25.58 11.12
CA ASP A 2 -9.52 25.02 9.78
C ASP A 2 -8.34 24.02 9.70
N VAL A 3 -8.65 22.74 9.78
CA VAL A 3 -7.64 21.67 9.69
C VAL A 3 -7.37 21.38 8.22
N ARG A 4 -6.16 21.68 7.76
CA ARG A 4 -5.74 21.48 6.38
C ARG A 4 -4.98 20.18 6.15
N VAL A 5 -4.30 19.69 7.18
CA VAL A 5 -3.50 18.47 7.13
C VAL A 5 -3.82 17.61 8.35
N HIS A 6 -4.06 16.34 8.10
CA HIS A 6 -4.19 15.30 9.10
C HIS A 6 -3.06 14.28 8.89
N LEU A 7 -2.38 13.90 9.97
CA LEU A 7 -1.38 12.85 9.96
C LEU A 7 -1.96 11.62 10.62
N SER A 8 -2.04 10.54 9.89
CA SER A 8 -2.60 9.29 10.36
C SER A 8 -1.58 8.14 10.32
N GLY A 9 -1.93 7.00 10.88
CA GLY A 9 -1.08 5.83 10.96
C GLY A 9 -1.87 4.58 11.28
N HIS A 10 -1.28 3.66 12.06
CA HIS A 10 -1.88 2.39 12.54
C HIS A 10 -1.93 1.28 11.47
N MET A 11 -2.39 1.55 10.27
CA MET A 11 -2.48 0.55 9.19
C MET A 11 -1.14 0.24 8.53
N HIS A 12 -0.11 1.06 8.79
CA HIS A 12 1.24 0.95 8.24
C HIS A 12 1.32 1.01 6.71
N ILE A 13 0.27 1.48 6.05
CA ILE A 13 0.25 1.74 4.60
C ILE A 13 0.72 3.17 4.31
N GLN A 14 1.31 3.38 3.14
CA GLN A 14 1.65 4.71 2.67
C GLN A 14 0.55 5.23 1.76
N HIS A 15 -0.17 6.26 2.21
CA HIS A 15 -1.29 6.80 1.46
C HIS A 15 -1.48 8.29 1.72
N ILE A 16 -1.68 9.06 0.66
CA ILE A 16 -2.00 10.49 0.72
C ILE A 16 -3.35 10.70 0.04
N GLN A 17 -4.34 11.16 0.81
CA GLN A 17 -5.68 11.40 0.32
C GLN A 17 -6.08 12.86 0.49
N LYS A 18 -6.65 13.45 -0.55
CA LYS A 18 -7.23 14.81 -0.51
C LYS A 18 -8.74 14.71 -0.54
N GLN A 19 -9.40 15.28 0.47
CA GLN A 19 -10.86 15.32 0.57
C GLN A 19 -11.31 16.63 1.23
N GLU A 20 -12.27 17.30 0.60
CA GLU A 20 -12.97 18.49 1.17
C GLU A 20 -12.04 19.59 1.72
N GLY A 21 -10.90 19.82 1.05
CA GLY A 21 -9.93 20.84 1.45
C GLY A 21 -8.95 20.42 2.54
N MET A 22 -9.04 19.18 3.01
CA MET A 22 -8.08 18.55 3.93
C MET A 22 -7.23 17.53 3.18
N THR A 23 -5.98 17.39 3.58
CA THR A 23 -5.08 16.34 3.13
C THR A 23 -4.80 15.39 4.31
N ASP A 24 -5.14 14.12 4.17
CA ASP A 24 -4.72 13.06 5.09
C ASP A 24 -3.44 12.42 4.57
N ILE A 25 -2.45 12.26 5.44
CA ILE A 25 -1.18 11.61 5.16
C ILE A 25 -1.03 10.43 6.11
N ALA A 26 -1.30 9.23 5.62
CA ALA A 26 -1.02 7.99 6.32
C ALA A 26 0.41 7.55 5.98
N THR A 27 1.26 7.49 6.99
CA THR A 27 2.65 7.08 6.81
C THR A 27 2.83 5.61 7.13
N SER A 28 3.56 4.90 6.29
CA SER A 28 4.06 3.54 6.52
C SER A 28 4.88 3.48 7.82
N SER A 29 5.53 2.37 8.13
CA SER A 29 6.11 2.13 9.45
C SER A 29 7.54 1.63 9.38
N LEU A 30 8.33 1.94 10.42
CA LEU A 30 9.64 1.35 10.64
C LEU A 30 9.57 -0.08 11.20
N SER A 31 8.38 -0.58 11.55
CA SER A 31 8.19 -1.93 12.12
C SER A 31 7.90 -3.01 11.08
N VAL A 32 7.56 -2.62 9.85
CA VAL A 32 7.28 -3.53 8.73
C VAL A 32 7.96 -3.04 7.46
N SER A 33 8.12 -3.93 6.46
CA SER A 33 8.56 -3.50 5.13
C SER A 33 7.59 -2.44 4.58
N PRO A 34 8.09 -1.35 3.96
CA PRO A 34 9.47 -1.08 3.51
C PRO A 34 10.40 -0.39 4.54
N LEU A 35 10.07 -0.36 5.83
CA LEU A 35 10.83 0.33 6.90
C LEU A 35 10.93 1.84 6.63
N GLN A 36 9.78 2.47 6.49
CA GLN A 36 9.63 3.83 5.99
C GLN A 36 9.08 4.75 7.07
N TYR A 37 9.49 6.02 7.04
CA TYR A 37 8.97 7.09 7.89
C TYR A 37 8.74 8.36 7.09
N GLY A 38 7.89 9.25 7.57
CA GLY A 38 7.63 10.55 6.96
C GLY A 38 8.54 11.63 7.52
N LEU A 39 9.18 12.39 6.64
CA LEU A 39 9.86 13.64 6.98
C LEU A 39 8.96 14.81 6.60
N ILE A 40 8.71 15.71 7.57
CA ILE A 40 7.92 16.91 7.35
C ILE A 40 8.81 18.12 7.61
N THR A 41 8.81 19.05 6.66
CA THR A 41 9.39 20.38 6.83
C THR A 41 8.33 21.45 6.60
N LEU A 42 8.45 22.57 7.32
CA LEU A 42 7.57 23.71 7.18
C LEU A 42 8.42 24.96 6.94
N ASP A 43 8.20 25.59 5.80
CA ASP A 43 8.90 26.79 5.41
C ASP A 43 8.30 28.06 6.07
N GLU A 44 9.05 29.16 6.06
CA GLU A 44 8.63 30.46 6.64
C GLU A 44 7.35 31.00 5.99
N ASP A 45 7.11 30.70 4.70
CA ASP A 45 5.91 31.09 3.97
C ASP A 45 4.69 30.17 4.26
N ARG A 46 4.81 29.23 5.22
CA ARG A 46 3.81 28.23 5.60
C ARG A 46 3.57 27.19 4.52
N THR A 47 4.59 26.87 3.73
CA THR A 47 4.55 25.71 2.83
C THR A 47 5.04 24.47 3.56
N LEU A 48 4.20 23.43 3.61
CA LEU A 48 4.54 22.13 4.18
C LEU A 48 5.03 21.22 3.06
N HIS A 49 6.18 20.61 3.29
CA HIS A 49 6.72 19.53 2.47
C HIS A 49 6.70 18.23 3.27
N TYR A 50 6.12 17.21 2.70
CA TYR A 50 6.16 15.84 3.22
C TYR A 50 6.90 14.96 2.21
N GLN A 51 7.78 14.11 2.70
CA GLN A 51 8.47 13.10 1.90
C GLN A 51 8.73 11.86 2.74
N THR A 52 8.52 10.69 2.17
CA THR A 52 8.92 9.44 2.82
C THR A 52 10.44 9.24 2.74
N GLN A 53 10.98 8.69 3.79
CA GLN A 53 12.36 8.24 3.89
C GLN A 53 12.39 6.77 4.31
N ARG A 54 13.43 6.04 3.91
CA ARG A 54 13.62 4.64 4.26
C ARG A 54 14.86 4.47 5.12
N LEU A 55 14.77 3.54 6.06
CA LEU A 55 15.93 3.15 6.84
C LEU A 55 17.04 2.64 5.90
N ASP A 56 18.26 3.15 6.05
CA ASP A 56 19.40 2.74 5.22
C ASP A 56 20.19 1.60 5.86
N ASP A 57 19.57 0.41 5.86
CA ASP A 57 20.17 -0.84 6.32
C ASP A 57 19.75 -1.97 5.36
N PRO A 58 20.60 -2.37 4.41
CA PRO A 58 20.25 -3.36 3.39
C PRO A 58 19.92 -4.75 3.96
N GLU A 59 20.58 -5.15 5.05
CA GLU A 59 20.33 -6.45 5.68
C GLU A 59 18.96 -6.46 6.35
N LEU A 60 18.65 -5.42 7.11
CA LEU A 60 17.36 -5.27 7.77
C LEU A 60 16.22 -5.13 6.76
N LYS A 61 16.41 -4.36 5.68
CA LYS A 61 15.44 -4.25 4.58
C LYS A 61 15.11 -5.62 3.98
N THR A 62 16.14 -6.42 3.68
CA THR A 62 15.97 -7.76 3.12
C THR A 62 15.18 -8.66 4.07
N LYS A 63 15.53 -8.70 5.35
CA LYS A 63 14.84 -9.49 6.36
C LYS A 63 13.39 -9.04 6.55
N ALA A 64 13.16 -7.73 6.65
CA ALA A 64 11.84 -7.17 6.81
C ALA A 64 10.93 -7.51 5.62
N LYS A 65 11.44 -7.37 4.39
CA LYS A 65 10.71 -7.73 3.18
C LYS A 65 10.36 -9.22 3.16
N GLN A 66 11.31 -10.10 3.42
CA GLN A 66 11.06 -11.54 3.48
C GLN A 66 10.00 -11.92 4.52
N CYS A 67 10.09 -11.34 5.71
CA CYS A 67 9.12 -11.58 6.78
C CYS A 67 7.72 -11.09 6.39
N PHE A 68 7.62 -9.90 5.82
CA PHE A 68 6.39 -9.30 5.36
C PHE A 68 5.72 -10.13 4.27
N GLU A 69 6.48 -10.49 3.22
CA GLU A 69 5.98 -11.33 2.13
C GLU A 69 5.53 -12.71 2.59
N GLN A 70 6.28 -13.35 3.50
CA GLN A 70 5.88 -14.63 4.08
C GLN A 70 4.59 -14.52 4.89
N THR A 71 4.42 -13.43 5.63
CA THR A 71 3.22 -13.20 6.43
C THR A 71 2.01 -12.98 5.52
N THR A 72 2.14 -12.11 4.52
CA THR A 72 1.11 -11.89 3.50
C THR A 72 0.74 -13.19 2.80
N ARG A 73 1.73 -13.96 2.36
CA ARG A 73 1.53 -15.25 1.68
C ARG A 73 0.70 -16.22 2.54
N ARG A 74 1.01 -16.35 3.83
CA ARG A 74 0.24 -17.21 4.76
C ARG A 74 -1.19 -16.72 4.94
N GLN A 75 -1.40 -15.42 5.02
CA GLN A 75 -2.74 -14.83 5.16
C GLN A 75 -3.58 -15.09 3.90
N VAL A 76 -3.01 -14.83 2.72
CA VAL A 76 -3.67 -15.09 1.43
C VAL A 76 -3.97 -16.58 1.25
N GLN A 77 -3.05 -17.46 1.60
CA GLN A 77 -3.27 -18.91 1.54
C GLN A 77 -4.45 -19.37 2.42
N ARG A 78 -4.58 -18.79 3.62
CA ARG A 78 -5.73 -19.08 4.50
C ARG A 78 -7.02 -18.59 3.87
N ASP A 79 -7.03 -17.40 3.30
CA ASP A 79 -8.21 -16.82 2.66
C ASP A 79 -8.66 -17.67 1.45
N LEU A 80 -7.71 -18.24 0.71
CA LEU A 80 -7.97 -19.12 -0.44
C LEU A 80 -8.21 -20.59 -0.09
N THR A 81 -8.31 -20.97 1.18
CA THR A 81 -8.41 -22.39 1.59
C THR A 81 -9.61 -23.08 0.92
N ASP A 82 -10.79 -22.46 0.99
CA ASP A 82 -12.04 -23.02 0.52
C ASP A 82 -12.37 -22.68 -0.94
N VAL A 83 -11.49 -21.96 -1.63
CA VAL A 83 -11.67 -21.64 -3.05
C VAL A 83 -11.28 -22.86 -3.91
N THR A 84 -12.16 -23.28 -4.79
CA THR A 84 -11.90 -24.39 -5.70
C THR A 84 -11.31 -23.88 -7.01
N LEU A 85 -9.99 -23.88 -7.11
CA LEU A 85 -9.21 -23.49 -8.29
C LEU A 85 -8.01 -24.42 -8.48
N PRO A 86 -7.48 -24.54 -9.71
CA PRO A 86 -6.24 -25.24 -9.97
C PRO A 86 -5.08 -24.69 -9.12
N PRO A 87 -4.16 -25.54 -8.64
CA PRO A 87 -3.03 -25.09 -7.80
C PRO A 87 -2.21 -23.97 -8.41
N GLN A 88 -2.01 -23.97 -9.72
CA GLN A 88 -1.27 -22.95 -10.46
C GLN A 88 -1.98 -21.58 -10.43
N GLU A 89 -3.31 -21.56 -10.57
CA GLU A 89 -4.11 -20.34 -10.48
C GLU A 89 -4.08 -19.76 -9.06
N LYS A 90 -4.22 -20.61 -8.03
CA LYS A 90 -4.05 -20.17 -6.64
C LYS A 90 -2.65 -19.60 -6.38
N ALA A 91 -1.62 -20.24 -6.92
CA ALA A 91 -0.25 -19.74 -6.80
C ALA A 91 -0.10 -18.35 -7.44
N ALA A 92 -0.62 -18.15 -8.64
CA ALA A 92 -0.60 -16.85 -9.32
C ALA A 92 -1.36 -15.78 -8.52
N MET A 93 -2.53 -16.11 -7.97
CA MET A 93 -3.29 -15.20 -7.10
C MET A 93 -2.51 -14.80 -5.85
N ILE A 94 -1.78 -15.74 -5.23
CA ILE A 94 -0.94 -15.46 -4.06
C ILE A 94 0.19 -14.52 -4.43
N GLU A 95 0.92 -14.77 -5.53
CA GLU A 95 2.03 -13.92 -5.96
C GLU A 95 1.56 -12.50 -6.29
N LEU A 96 0.45 -12.35 -7.01
CA LEU A 96 -0.13 -11.03 -7.29
C LEU A 96 -0.52 -10.30 -6.00
N ALA A 97 -1.16 -10.97 -5.06
CA ALA A 97 -1.55 -10.35 -3.79
C ALA A 97 -0.33 -9.92 -2.95
N VAL A 98 0.73 -10.74 -2.94
CA VAL A 98 1.99 -10.40 -2.25
C VAL A 98 2.65 -9.18 -2.89
N MET A 99 2.71 -9.13 -4.22
CA MET A 99 3.25 -7.99 -4.95
C MET A 99 2.44 -6.72 -4.66
N MET A 100 1.12 -6.76 -4.84
CA MET A 100 0.25 -5.62 -4.58
C MET A 100 0.34 -5.14 -3.12
N ASN A 101 0.39 -6.06 -2.16
CA ASN A 101 0.50 -5.69 -0.75
C ASN A 101 1.83 -4.98 -0.42
N ASN A 102 2.95 -5.40 -1.03
CA ASN A 102 4.21 -4.67 -0.92
C ASN A 102 4.07 -3.23 -1.45
N GLU A 103 3.46 -3.05 -2.62
CA GLU A 103 3.29 -1.74 -3.25
C GLU A 103 2.31 -0.83 -2.49
N ILE A 104 1.27 -1.39 -1.86
CA ILE A 104 0.35 -0.66 -0.98
C ILE A 104 1.12 -0.06 0.21
N PHE A 105 1.95 -0.87 0.87
CA PHE A 105 2.73 -0.42 2.01
C PHE A 105 3.86 0.55 1.60
N ASP A 106 4.32 0.44 0.37
CA ASP A 106 5.36 1.30 -0.23
C ASP A 106 4.82 2.61 -0.83
N GLY A 107 3.51 2.68 -1.09
CA GLY A 107 2.88 3.83 -1.75
C GLY A 107 3.17 3.89 -3.25
N THR A 108 3.37 2.75 -3.91
CA THR A 108 3.74 2.65 -5.34
C THR A 108 2.72 1.86 -6.19
N LEU A 109 1.59 1.46 -5.62
CA LEU A 109 0.61 0.61 -6.31
C LEU A 109 0.14 1.19 -7.65
N ALA A 110 -0.03 2.51 -7.72
CA ALA A 110 -0.48 3.18 -8.93
C ALA A 110 0.52 3.08 -10.10
N ASP A 111 1.81 2.96 -9.80
CA ASP A 111 2.87 2.89 -10.81
C ASP A 111 2.76 1.61 -11.66
N ASN A 112 2.20 0.54 -11.08
CA ASN A 112 2.01 -0.76 -11.72
C ASN A 112 0.55 -1.09 -12.03
N SER A 113 -0.37 -0.15 -11.86
CA SER A 113 -1.82 -0.38 -12.01
C SER A 113 -2.20 -0.99 -13.36
N ALA A 114 -1.60 -0.53 -14.45
CA ALA A 114 -1.88 -1.05 -15.80
C ALA A 114 -1.48 -2.54 -15.95
N ALA A 115 -0.35 -2.94 -15.37
CA ALA A 115 0.12 -4.33 -15.39
C ALA A 115 -0.78 -5.22 -14.50
N ILE A 116 -1.17 -4.72 -13.32
CA ILE A 116 -2.08 -5.41 -12.40
C ILE A 116 -3.42 -5.69 -13.08
N LEU A 117 -4.02 -4.70 -13.72
CA LEU A 117 -5.32 -4.83 -14.38
C LEU A 117 -5.31 -5.83 -15.55
N GLN A 118 -4.15 -6.07 -16.16
CA GLN A 118 -3.95 -7.04 -17.25
C GLN A 118 -3.55 -8.43 -16.75
N ASP A 119 -3.19 -8.59 -15.49
CA ASP A 119 -2.78 -9.88 -14.93
C ASP A 119 -3.99 -10.85 -14.86
N PRO A 120 -3.88 -12.08 -15.41
CA PRO A 120 -4.95 -13.07 -15.31
C PRO A 120 -5.38 -13.37 -13.87
N ALA A 121 -4.47 -13.34 -12.91
CA ALA A 121 -4.78 -13.57 -11.50
C ALA A 121 -5.67 -12.47 -10.91
N TRP A 122 -5.62 -11.24 -11.45
CA TRP A 122 -6.53 -10.16 -11.07
C TRP A 122 -7.98 -10.49 -11.37
N LEU A 123 -8.25 -11.08 -12.54
CA LEU A 123 -9.60 -11.53 -12.91
C LEU A 123 -10.09 -12.66 -12.00
N LEU A 124 -9.21 -13.56 -11.57
CA LEU A 124 -9.55 -14.60 -10.60
C LEU A 124 -9.95 -14.00 -9.24
N TRP A 125 -9.19 -13.03 -8.74
CA TRP A 125 -9.55 -12.29 -7.52
C TRP A 125 -10.94 -11.64 -7.64
N LYS A 126 -11.22 -10.96 -8.72
CA LYS A 126 -12.50 -10.26 -8.94
C LYS A 126 -13.70 -11.18 -9.10
N ASN A 127 -13.53 -12.33 -9.76
CA ASN A 127 -14.65 -13.18 -10.18
C ASN A 127 -14.84 -14.41 -9.31
N GLN A 128 -13.76 -15.07 -8.89
CA GLN A 128 -13.81 -16.34 -8.18
C GLN A 128 -13.69 -16.20 -6.67
N ALA A 129 -13.10 -15.13 -6.22
CA ALA A 129 -12.80 -14.91 -4.82
C ALA A 129 -13.40 -13.59 -4.24
N LYS A 130 -14.35 -12.97 -4.95
CA LYS A 130 -14.89 -11.63 -4.67
C LYS A 130 -15.42 -11.40 -3.25
N SER A 131 -15.84 -12.45 -2.56
CA SER A 131 -16.36 -12.37 -1.19
C SER A 131 -15.28 -12.48 -0.13
N LEU A 132 -14.05 -12.80 -0.51
CA LEU A 132 -12.93 -12.97 0.41
C LEU A 132 -12.36 -11.60 0.83
N PHE A 133 -11.78 -11.56 2.03
CA PHE A 133 -11.17 -10.36 2.57
C PHE A 133 -10.10 -9.78 1.63
N PHE A 134 -9.14 -10.61 1.17
CA PHE A 134 -8.09 -10.12 0.28
C PHE A 134 -8.63 -9.61 -1.05
N SER A 135 -9.67 -10.23 -1.61
CA SER A 135 -10.29 -9.72 -2.83
C SER A 135 -10.83 -8.30 -2.65
N GLN A 136 -11.60 -8.08 -1.59
CA GLN A 136 -12.19 -6.77 -1.29
C GLN A 136 -11.10 -5.73 -0.97
N TYR A 137 -10.12 -6.12 -0.15
CA TYR A 137 -8.99 -5.27 0.20
C TYR A 137 -8.18 -4.83 -1.03
N LEU A 138 -7.74 -5.77 -1.87
CA LEU A 138 -6.94 -5.47 -3.06
C LEU A 138 -7.72 -4.63 -4.07
N GLN A 139 -9.02 -4.87 -4.24
CA GLN A 139 -9.86 -4.09 -5.13
C GLN A 139 -10.02 -2.65 -4.63
N ALA A 140 -10.34 -2.46 -3.34
CA ALA A 140 -10.45 -1.12 -2.75
C ALA A 140 -9.14 -0.33 -2.89
N MET A 141 -8.00 -0.96 -2.59
CA MET A 141 -6.70 -0.30 -2.72
C MET A 141 -6.34 0.02 -4.17
N ALA A 142 -6.71 -0.84 -5.12
CA ALA A 142 -6.48 -0.56 -6.55
C ALA A 142 -7.38 0.57 -7.09
N GLU A 143 -8.61 0.69 -6.59
CA GLU A 143 -9.54 1.77 -6.95
C GLU A 143 -9.09 3.13 -6.38
N GLU A 144 -8.48 3.14 -5.20
CA GLU A 144 -7.99 4.34 -4.52
C GLU A 144 -6.54 4.70 -4.88
N ALA A 145 -5.84 3.84 -5.64
CA ALA A 145 -4.44 4.04 -5.97
C ALA A 145 -4.20 5.33 -6.76
N GLN A 146 -3.33 6.17 -6.25
CA GLN A 146 -2.94 7.44 -6.87
C GLN A 146 -1.42 7.50 -7.00
N LEU A 147 -0.93 8.23 -8.00
CA LEU A 147 0.50 8.52 -8.15
C LEU A 147 1.00 9.43 -7.04
N ASN A 148 2.31 9.43 -6.83
CA ASN A 148 2.99 10.33 -5.88
C ASN A 148 2.53 10.20 -4.41
N GLN A 149 2.29 8.98 -3.96
CA GLN A 149 1.89 8.72 -2.57
C GLN A 149 3.05 8.91 -1.56
N ASN A 150 4.27 9.14 -2.03
CA ASN A 150 5.47 9.25 -1.20
C ASN A 150 5.92 10.69 -0.96
N GLU A 151 5.32 11.67 -1.60
CA GLU A 151 5.65 13.09 -1.41
C GLU A 151 4.46 14.02 -1.70
N ILE A 152 4.41 15.14 -0.99
CA ILE A 152 3.45 16.20 -1.27
C ILE A 152 3.97 17.54 -0.77
N THR A 153 3.63 18.61 -1.49
CA THR A 153 3.82 19.99 -1.07
C THR A 153 2.48 20.69 -0.94
N LEU A 154 2.24 21.34 0.18
CA LEU A 154 0.96 21.97 0.55
C LEU A 154 1.19 23.40 1.06
N ALA A 155 0.53 24.39 0.45
CA ALA A 155 0.46 25.73 1.01
C ALA A 155 -0.65 25.79 2.10
N LEU A 156 -0.26 26.09 3.34
CA LEU A 156 -1.16 26.15 4.50
C LEU A 156 -1.74 27.58 4.72
N ARG A 157 -2.11 28.25 3.63
CA ARG A 157 -2.67 29.62 3.67
C ARG A 157 -4.16 29.61 3.95
#